data_2565df1da834719b4f8d8369d66d3f29
#
_entry.id   2565df1da834719b4f8d8369d66d3f29
#
_cell.length_a   1.000
_cell.length_b   1.000
_cell.length_c   1.000
_cell.angle_alpha   90.00
_cell.angle_beta   90.00
_cell.angle_gamma   90.00
#
_symmetry.space_group_name_H-M   'P 1'
#
loop_
_entity.id
_entity.type
_entity.pdbx_description
1 polymer ?
#
loop_
_entity_poly.entity_id
_entity_poly.type
_entity_poly.pdbx_seq_one_letter_code
_entity_poly.pdbx_strand_id
1 'polypeptide(L)'
;KEALVAASELDTELIMRPLRNTERVLSNGAVSKILEKEKALGDDIQITDIIDEVAGVYPKIMQEGTMDAGAWSCGMVAGLIHDVPTCKELVERIVSDAEEIIKSRLSQFVA
;
A
#
# COMPACT_ATOMS: atom_id res chain seq x y z
N LYS A 1 11.01 -2.06 -3.08
CA LYS A 1 10.50 -3.39 -3.43
C LYS A 1 10.70 -4.37 -2.29
N GLU A 2 11.88 -4.40 -1.67
CA GLU A 2 12.19 -5.29 -0.52
C GLU A 2 11.22 -5.07 0.65
N ALA A 3 10.83 -3.83 0.94
CA ALA A 3 9.84 -3.51 1.95
C ALA A 3 8.46 -4.14 1.68
N LEU A 4 8.08 -4.28 0.40
CA LEU A 4 6.83 -4.96 0.03
C LEU A 4 6.93 -6.49 0.23
N VAL A 5 8.08 -7.07 -0.09
CA VAL A 5 8.32 -8.52 0.11
C VAL A 5 8.37 -8.88 1.60
N ALA A 6 8.87 -7.96 2.43
CA ALA A 6 8.94 -8.15 3.87
C ALA A 6 7.61 -7.90 4.61
N ALA A 7 6.65 -7.22 3.95
CA ALA A 7 5.38 -6.83 4.56
C ALA A 7 4.36 -7.97 4.53
N SER A 8 3.50 -7.99 5.54
CA SER A 8 2.28 -8.78 5.59
C SER A 8 1.04 -7.91 5.35
N GLU A 9 -0.12 -8.53 5.25
CA GLU A 9 -1.41 -7.83 5.19
C GLU A 9 -1.70 -6.99 6.45
N LEU A 10 -1.04 -7.31 7.58
CA LEU A 10 -1.18 -6.60 8.86
C LEU A 10 -0.30 -5.36 8.96
N ASP A 11 0.69 -5.20 8.08
CA ASP A 11 1.61 -4.07 8.08
C ASP A 11 1.06 -2.85 7.33
N THR A 12 -0.25 -2.71 7.27
CA THR A 12 -0.93 -1.57 6.62
C THR A 12 -1.89 -0.87 7.56
N GLU A 13 -1.96 0.45 7.44
CA GLU A 13 -2.82 1.31 8.24
C GLU A 13 -3.78 2.13 7.37
N LEU A 14 -4.87 2.60 7.97
CA LEU A 14 -5.79 3.55 7.34
C LEU A 14 -5.58 4.93 7.95
N ILE A 15 -5.23 5.90 7.12
CA ILE A 15 -5.03 7.31 7.49
C ILE A 15 -6.06 8.21 6.81
N MET A 16 -6.09 9.48 7.21
CA MET A 16 -6.93 10.56 6.66
C MET A 16 -8.44 10.29 6.76
N ARG A 17 -8.87 9.46 7.71
CA ARG A 17 -10.30 9.20 7.95
C ARG A 17 -11.08 10.46 8.36
N PRO A 18 -10.61 11.28 9.31
CA PRO A 18 -11.31 12.52 9.69
C PRO A 18 -11.38 13.51 8.53
N LEU A 19 -10.39 13.50 7.64
CA LEU A 19 -10.35 14.32 6.41
C LEU A 19 -11.29 13.82 5.30
N ARG A 20 -12.01 12.73 5.52
CA ARG A 20 -12.87 12.06 4.53
C ARG A 20 -12.15 11.70 3.21
N ASN A 21 -10.87 11.45 3.32
CA ASN A 21 -9.99 11.03 2.23
C ASN A 21 -9.17 9.81 2.66
N THR A 22 -9.86 8.78 3.13
CA THR A 22 -9.23 7.59 3.69
C THR A 22 -8.31 6.91 2.69
N GLU A 23 -7.07 6.69 3.09
CA GLU A 23 -6.07 5.98 2.32
C GLU A 23 -5.49 4.82 3.13
N ARG A 24 -5.19 3.70 2.47
CA ARG A 24 -4.43 2.61 3.07
C ARG A 24 -2.97 2.73 2.66
N VAL A 25 -2.11 2.70 3.65
CA VAL A 25 -0.66 2.93 3.51
C VAL A 25 0.14 1.84 4.22
N LEU A 26 1.39 1.64 3.84
CA LEU A 26 2.30 0.79 4.60
C LEU A 26 2.69 1.48 5.90
N SER A 27 2.66 0.74 7.01
CA SER A 27 3.04 1.22 8.34
C SER A 27 4.52 1.64 8.37
N ASN A 28 4.78 2.85 8.84
CA ASN A 28 6.12 3.38 9.03
C ASN A 28 6.10 4.54 10.05
N GLY A 29 7.25 5.15 10.32
CA GLY A 29 7.36 6.23 11.30
C GLY A 29 6.57 7.49 10.93
N ALA A 30 6.43 7.83 9.64
CA ALA A 30 5.62 8.96 9.19
C ALA A 30 4.12 8.66 9.38
N VAL A 31 3.67 7.45 9.09
CA VAL A 31 2.29 7.01 9.32
C VAL A 31 1.92 7.08 10.80
N SER A 32 2.82 6.66 11.68
CA SER A 32 2.61 6.77 13.14
C SER A 32 2.38 8.22 13.57
N LYS A 33 3.14 9.18 13.04
CA LYS A 33 2.94 10.61 13.31
C LYS A 33 1.59 11.13 12.82
N ILE A 34 1.14 10.70 11.63
CA ILE A 34 -0.19 11.04 11.11
C ILE A 34 -1.26 10.56 12.06
N LEU A 35 -1.22 9.29 12.47
CA LEU A 35 -2.21 8.69 13.37
C LEU A 35 -2.23 9.36 14.76
N GLU A 36 -1.06 9.78 15.28
CA GLU A 36 -0.97 10.57 16.50
C GLU A 36 -1.67 11.95 16.37
N LYS A 37 -1.43 12.65 15.25
CA LYS A 37 -2.08 13.92 14.94
C LYS A 37 -3.60 13.74 14.77
N GLU A 38 -4.05 12.73 14.06
CA GLU A 38 -5.47 12.39 13.90
C GLU A 38 -6.13 12.13 15.26
N LYS A 39 -5.45 11.37 16.12
CA LYS A 39 -5.94 11.08 17.49
C LYS A 39 -6.02 12.34 18.36
N ALA A 40 -5.06 13.24 18.22
CA ALA A 40 -4.99 14.46 19.03
C ALA A 40 -6.00 15.53 18.61
N LEU A 41 -6.21 15.69 17.30
CA LEU A 41 -7.05 16.75 16.72
C LEU A 41 -8.47 16.29 16.37
N GLY A 42 -8.68 14.99 16.18
CA GLY A 42 -9.99 14.44 15.82
C GLY A 42 -10.56 15.08 14.56
N ASP A 43 -11.80 15.53 14.61
CA ASP A 43 -12.50 16.15 13.48
C ASP A 43 -11.99 17.57 13.12
N ASP A 44 -11.17 18.18 13.96
CA ASP A 44 -10.57 19.50 13.72
C ASP A 44 -9.31 19.45 12.85
N ILE A 45 -8.78 18.26 12.57
CA ILE A 45 -7.58 18.08 11.77
C ILE A 45 -7.75 18.67 10.36
N GLN A 46 -6.70 19.31 9.86
CA GLN A 46 -6.62 19.84 8.52
C GLN A 46 -5.49 19.15 7.74
N ILE A 47 -5.58 19.16 6.42
CA ILE A 47 -4.51 18.58 5.56
C ILE A 47 -3.16 19.23 5.81
N THR A 48 -3.13 20.50 6.20
CA THR A 48 -1.91 21.25 6.54
C THR A 48 -1.19 20.69 7.76
N ASP A 49 -1.89 20.00 8.65
CA ASP A 49 -1.29 19.42 9.86
C ASP A 49 -0.41 18.19 9.54
N ILE A 50 -0.68 17.53 8.41
CA ILE A 50 0.02 16.32 7.97
C ILE A 50 0.72 16.48 6.62
N ILE A 51 0.81 17.70 6.10
CA ILE A 51 1.29 17.97 4.74
C ILE A 51 2.71 17.43 4.50
N ASP A 52 3.58 17.53 5.51
CA ASP A 52 4.97 17.11 5.43
C ASP A 52 5.13 15.58 5.33
N GLU A 53 4.15 14.84 5.85
CA GLU A 53 4.13 13.38 5.81
C GLU A 53 3.46 12.81 4.54
N VAL A 54 2.73 13.63 3.78
CA VAL A 54 1.98 13.16 2.60
C VAL A 54 2.37 13.82 1.29
N ALA A 55 2.82 15.09 1.29
CA ALA A 55 3.12 15.82 0.07
C ALA A 55 4.58 15.68 -0.36
N GLY A 56 4.79 15.35 -1.64
CA GLY A 56 6.14 15.30 -2.24
C GLY A 56 7.05 14.19 -1.71
N VAL A 57 6.51 13.19 -1.02
CA VAL A 57 7.28 12.13 -0.36
C VAL A 57 7.67 10.98 -1.29
N TYR A 58 6.90 10.74 -2.35
CA TYR A 58 7.08 9.61 -3.26
C TYR A 58 8.48 9.52 -3.92
N PRO A 59 9.09 10.61 -4.41
CA PRO A 59 10.45 10.53 -4.95
C PRO A 59 11.47 10.02 -3.94
N LYS A 60 11.39 10.47 -2.68
CA LYS A 60 12.27 10.03 -1.60
C LYS A 60 12.11 8.54 -1.30
N ILE A 61 10.88 8.05 -1.29
CA ILE A 61 10.57 6.65 -1.04
C ILE A 61 10.95 5.77 -2.23
N MET A 62 10.51 6.13 -3.43
CA MET A 62 10.62 5.26 -4.60
C MET A 62 11.99 5.31 -5.28
N GLN A 63 12.70 6.43 -5.22
CA GLN A 63 14.00 6.62 -5.87
C GLN A 63 15.16 6.47 -4.88
N GLU A 64 15.02 7.03 -3.67
CA GLU A 64 16.08 7.04 -2.67
C GLU A 64 15.97 5.90 -1.65
N GLY A 65 14.80 5.24 -1.56
CA GLY A 65 14.56 4.15 -0.62
C GLY A 65 14.37 4.61 0.83
N THR A 66 14.12 5.91 1.06
CA THR A 66 13.88 6.47 2.40
C THR A 66 12.43 6.17 2.83
N MET A 67 12.22 4.98 3.39
CA MET A 67 10.87 4.45 3.65
C MET A 67 10.05 5.29 4.64
N ASP A 68 10.70 5.95 5.59
CA ASP A 68 10.07 6.82 6.61
C ASP A 68 9.89 8.28 6.15
N ALA A 69 10.20 8.61 4.89
CA ALA A 69 10.06 9.98 4.38
C ALA A 69 8.62 10.47 4.33
N GLY A 70 7.64 9.56 4.36
CA GLY A 70 6.22 9.90 4.34
C GLY A 70 5.33 8.69 4.20
N ALA A 71 4.02 8.92 4.15
CA ALA A 71 3.03 7.90 3.86
C ALA A 71 3.04 7.56 2.37
N TRP A 72 2.87 6.28 2.03
CA TRP A 72 2.72 5.83 0.65
C TRP A 72 1.72 4.69 0.53
N SER A 73 0.92 4.75 -0.51
CA SER A 73 -0.19 3.83 -0.74
C SER A 73 0.28 2.38 -0.81
N CYS A 74 -0.32 1.54 -0.01
CA CYS A 74 -0.04 0.10 0.00
C CYS A 74 -1.28 -0.67 0.44
N GLY A 75 -1.82 -1.50 -0.43
CA GLY A 75 -2.95 -2.36 -0.12
C GLY A 75 -2.54 -3.58 0.70
N MET A 76 -3.53 -4.24 1.31
CA MET A 76 -3.34 -5.50 2.05
C MET A 76 -2.79 -6.63 1.15
N VAL A 77 -2.89 -6.49 -0.17
CA VAL A 77 -2.29 -7.40 -1.15
C VAL A 77 -0.76 -7.51 -1.01
N ALA A 78 -0.12 -6.60 -0.26
CA ALA A 78 1.29 -6.71 0.10
C ALA A 78 1.63 -8.08 0.71
N GLY A 79 0.72 -8.66 1.52
CA GLY A 79 0.88 -10.00 2.08
C GLY A 79 0.93 -11.15 1.06
N LEU A 80 0.64 -10.89 -0.22
CA LEU A 80 0.76 -11.85 -1.33
C LEU A 80 2.00 -11.62 -2.20
N ILE A 81 2.85 -10.64 -1.88
CA ILE A 81 4.05 -10.31 -2.63
C ILE A 81 5.26 -10.96 -1.94
N HIS A 82 5.81 -12.00 -2.54
CA HIS A 82 6.88 -12.80 -1.94
C HIS A 82 8.21 -12.72 -2.69
N ASP A 83 8.26 -12.01 -3.83
CA ASP A 83 9.45 -11.89 -4.67
C ASP A 83 9.51 -10.54 -5.41
N VAL A 84 10.63 -10.30 -6.08
CA VAL A 84 10.86 -9.11 -6.93
C VAL A 84 11.16 -9.59 -8.35
N PRO A 85 10.15 -10.00 -9.13
CA PRO A 85 10.35 -10.47 -10.50
C PRO A 85 10.70 -9.32 -11.45
N THR A 86 11.15 -9.66 -12.64
CA THR A 86 11.20 -8.70 -13.75
C THR A 86 9.78 -8.31 -14.18
N CYS A 87 9.63 -7.17 -14.86
CA CYS A 87 8.32 -6.76 -15.39
C CYS A 87 7.73 -7.81 -16.33
N LYS A 88 8.58 -8.47 -17.14
CA LYS A 88 8.16 -9.53 -18.05
C LYS A 88 7.58 -10.71 -17.26
N GLU A 89 8.35 -11.25 -16.31
CA GLU A 89 7.92 -12.39 -15.49
C GLU A 89 6.64 -12.09 -14.71
N LEU A 90 6.51 -10.87 -14.18
CA LEU A 90 5.31 -10.47 -13.45
C LEU A 90 4.07 -10.47 -14.34
N VAL A 91 4.16 -9.88 -15.54
CA VAL A 91 3.03 -9.81 -16.48
C VAL A 91 2.67 -11.20 -16.98
N GLU A 92 3.66 -12.02 -17.35
CA GLU A 92 3.45 -13.40 -17.81
C GLU A 92 2.78 -14.25 -16.72
N ARG A 93 3.22 -14.11 -15.45
CA ARG A 93 2.62 -14.80 -14.30
C ARG A 93 1.17 -14.39 -14.09
N ILE A 94 0.87 -13.10 -14.07
CA ILE A 94 -0.51 -12.59 -13.89
C ILE A 94 -1.44 -13.18 -14.96
N VAL A 95 -1.02 -13.21 -16.23
CA VAL A 95 -1.83 -13.74 -17.32
C VAL A 95 -2.01 -15.25 -17.20
N SER A 96 -0.91 -15.98 -16.94
CA SER A 96 -0.93 -17.42 -16.76
C SER A 96 -1.83 -17.85 -15.59
N ASP A 97 -1.72 -17.18 -14.45
CA ASP A 97 -2.55 -17.47 -13.27
C ASP A 97 -4.03 -17.19 -13.54
N ALA A 98 -4.33 -16.11 -14.27
CA ALA A 98 -5.71 -15.82 -14.68
C ALA A 98 -6.27 -16.90 -15.61
N GLU A 99 -5.49 -17.35 -16.60
CA GLU A 99 -5.90 -18.46 -17.49
C GLU A 99 -6.11 -19.77 -16.71
N GLU A 100 -5.24 -20.09 -15.78
CA GLU A 100 -5.35 -21.26 -14.91
C GLU A 100 -6.65 -21.23 -14.10
N ILE A 101 -6.94 -20.09 -13.47
CA ILE A 101 -8.19 -19.88 -12.70
C ILE A 101 -9.42 -20.08 -13.61
N ILE A 102 -9.41 -19.49 -14.80
CA ILE A 102 -10.51 -19.63 -15.76
C ILE A 102 -10.69 -21.09 -16.17
N LYS A 103 -9.61 -21.79 -16.53
CA LYS A 103 -9.65 -23.18 -16.98
C LYS A 103 -10.06 -24.14 -15.87
N SER A 104 -9.52 -23.96 -14.65
CA SER A 104 -9.72 -24.93 -13.55
C SER A 104 -11.01 -24.69 -12.78
N ARG A 105 -11.43 -23.42 -12.56
CA ARG A 105 -12.58 -23.09 -11.71
C ARG A 105 -13.83 -22.76 -12.51
N LEU A 106 -13.72 -21.89 -13.51
CA LEU A 106 -14.89 -21.43 -14.24
C LEU A 106 -15.44 -22.48 -15.22
N SER A 107 -14.58 -23.37 -15.74
CA SER A 107 -15.04 -24.50 -16.59
C SER A 107 -16.03 -25.42 -15.89
N GLN A 108 -16.06 -25.44 -14.56
CA GLN A 108 -17.01 -26.25 -13.78
C GLN A 108 -18.45 -25.66 -13.83
N PHE A 109 -18.62 -24.42 -14.24
CA PHE A 109 -19.90 -23.73 -14.32
C PHE A 109 -20.44 -23.60 -15.76
N VAL A 110 -19.69 -24.06 -16.74
CA VAL A 110 -20.06 -24.05 -18.17
C VAL A 110 -20.23 -25.50 -18.59
N ALA A 111 -21.49 -25.91 -18.74
CA ALA A 111 -21.83 -27.24 -19.26
C ALA A 111 -21.67 -27.29 -20.78
#